data_89e6537c967045ff62fc59219840a683
#
_entry.id   89e6537c967045ff62fc59219840a683
#
_cell.length_a   1.000
_cell.length_b   1.000
_cell.length_c   1.000
_cell.angle_alpha   90.00
_cell.angle_beta   90.00
_cell.angle_gamma   90.00
#
_symmetry.space_group_name_H-M   'P 1'
#
loop_
_entity.id
_entity.type
_entity.pdbx_description
1 polymer ?
#
loop_
_entity_poly.entity_id
_entity_poly.type
_entity_poly.pdbx_seq_one_letter_code
_entity_poly.pdbx_strand_id
1 'polypeptide(L)'
;MKNLLFIAIIIIAAAACSQPKQPADKDKTPAVLVEMNLKVEGMTCDHCEASIATGVNLLAGIDSISANHEDSTAFVRFDSNKTNLKEISEAIAQRGFVVK
;
A
#
# COMPACT_ATOMS: atom_id res chain seq x y z
N MET A 1 -0.40 -50.65 -30.39
CA MET A 1 -1.01 -50.70 -29.15
C MET A 1 -0.23 -50.13 -28.05
N LYS A 2 1.00 -50.45 -27.97
CA LYS A 2 1.79 -49.92 -26.90
C LYS A 2 1.94 -48.44 -26.98
N ASN A 3 1.88 -47.87 -28.12
CA ASN A 3 2.09 -46.46 -28.26
C ASN A 3 0.98 -45.61 -27.67
N LEU A 4 -0.16 -46.21 -27.56
CA LEU A 4 -1.26 -45.46 -27.04
C LEU A 4 -1.10 -45.14 -25.58
N LEU A 5 -0.40 -45.99 -24.89
CA LEU A 5 -0.23 -45.77 -23.48
C LEU A 5 0.68 -44.61 -23.20
N PHE A 6 1.64 -44.41 -24.06
CA PHE A 6 2.55 -43.32 -23.82
C PHE A 6 1.92 -41.97 -24.05
N ILE A 7 1.00 -41.89 -24.95
CA ILE A 7 0.37 -40.64 -25.25
C ILE A 7 -0.48 -40.19 -24.10
N ALA A 8 -1.08 -41.12 -23.41
CA ALA A 8 -1.95 -40.74 -22.32
C ALA A 8 -1.18 -40.15 -21.18
N ILE A 9 0.05 -40.52 -21.03
CA ILE A 9 0.80 -40.02 -19.90
C ILE A 9 1.26 -38.60 -20.10
N ILE A 10 1.49 -38.23 -21.32
CA ILE A 10 2.00 -36.92 -21.58
C ILE A 10 0.98 -35.82 -21.30
N ILE A 11 -0.28 -36.15 -21.46
CA ILE A 11 -1.29 -35.14 -21.31
C ILE A 11 -1.42 -34.66 -19.89
N ILE A 12 -1.12 -35.53 -18.96
CA ILE A 12 -1.32 -35.18 -17.58
C ILE A 12 -0.35 -34.15 -17.11
N ALA A 13 0.83 -34.14 -17.69
CA ALA A 13 1.84 -33.28 -17.19
C ALA A 13 1.58 -31.80 -17.45
N ALA A 14 0.73 -31.51 -18.39
CA ALA A 14 0.55 -30.12 -18.75
C ALA A 14 -0.38 -29.39 -17.82
N ALA A 15 -1.10 -30.09 -17.02
CA ALA A 15 -2.10 -29.42 -16.24
C ALA A 15 -1.58 -28.76 -14.99
N ALA A 16 -0.37 -29.03 -14.63
CA ALA A 16 0.08 -28.57 -13.36
C ALA A 16 0.65 -27.18 -13.36
N CYS A 17 0.80 -26.58 -14.46
CA CYS A 17 1.46 -25.33 -14.47
C CYS A 17 0.64 -24.14 -14.32
N SER A 18 -0.57 -24.25 -14.34
CA SER A 18 -1.35 -23.05 -14.40
C SER A 18 -1.59 -22.47 -13.07
N GLN A 19 -0.65 -22.20 -12.35
CA GLN A 19 -0.87 -21.72 -11.08
C GLN A 19 -0.92 -20.25 -11.00
N PRO A 20 -1.98 -19.66 -10.84
CA PRO A 20 -2.05 -18.25 -10.75
C PRO A 20 -1.42 -17.80 -9.49
N LYS A 21 -0.62 -16.92 -9.58
CA LYS A 21 0.00 -16.44 -8.47
C LYS A 21 -0.85 -15.51 -7.79
N GLN A 22 -1.24 -15.79 -6.68
CA GLN A 22 -2.02 -14.93 -5.93
C GLN A 22 -1.27 -14.43 -4.82
N PRO A 23 -0.48 -13.50 -5.03
CA PRO A 23 0.40 -13.06 -4.00
C PRO A 23 -0.32 -12.49 -2.83
N ALA A 24 -1.45 -12.01 -3.06
CA ALA A 24 -2.06 -11.31 -2.00
C ALA A 24 -2.67 -12.17 -0.97
N ASP A 25 -2.85 -13.37 -1.26
CA ASP A 25 -3.58 -14.11 -0.35
C ASP A 25 -2.85 -14.57 0.80
N LYS A 26 -1.61 -14.39 0.81
CA LYS A 26 -0.93 -14.82 1.96
C LYS A 26 -1.42 -14.09 3.14
N ASP A 27 -1.98 -12.92 2.97
CA ASP A 27 -2.46 -12.22 4.09
C ASP A 27 -3.93 -12.47 4.20
N LYS A 28 -4.34 -13.33 5.06
CA LYS A 28 -5.71 -13.67 5.11
C LYS A 28 -6.56 -12.57 5.61
N THR A 29 -6.07 -11.62 6.34
CA THR A 29 -6.90 -10.57 6.86
C THR A 29 -7.23 -9.59 5.78
N PRO A 30 -8.47 -9.24 5.62
CA PRO A 30 -8.82 -8.24 4.62
C PRO A 30 -8.28 -6.89 5.01
N ALA A 31 -7.98 -6.08 4.05
CA ALA A 31 -7.46 -4.76 4.30
C ALA A 31 -8.54 -3.92 4.98
N VAL A 32 -8.16 -3.21 6.03
CA VAL A 32 -9.07 -2.34 6.73
C VAL A 32 -8.60 -0.92 6.45
N LEU A 33 -9.21 -0.28 5.48
CA LEU A 33 -8.78 1.05 5.08
C LEU A 33 -9.45 2.10 5.94
N VAL A 34 -8.64 2.99 6.47
CA VAL A 34 -9.08 4.07 7.32
C VAL A 34 -8.72 5.37 6.64
N GLU A 35 -9.65 6.31 6.61
CA GLU A 35 -9.40 7.62 6.03
C GLU A 35 -9.37 8.66 7.12
N MET A 36 -8.38 9.53 7.08
CA MET A 36 -8.26 10.57 8.09
C MET A 36 -7.74 11.84 7.46
N ASN A 37 -8.19 12.96 8.00
CA ASN A 37 -7.64 14.25 7.67
C ASN A 37 -6.80 14.72 8.83
N LEU A 38 -5.53 14.98 8.57
CA LEU A 38 -4.62 15.40 9.60
C LEU A 38 -4.33 16.88 9.45
N LYS A 39 -4.23 17.57 10.57
CA LYS A 39 -3.79 18.94 10.54
C LYS A 39 -2.29 18.94 10.53
N VAL A 40 -1.69 19.54 9.54
CA VAL A 40 -0.23 19.55 9.42
C VAL A 40 0.24 20.99 9.34
N GLU A 41 1.08 21.37 10.26
CA GLU A 41 1.59 22.71 10.30
C GLU A 41 2.96 22.77 9.65
N GLY A 42 3.27 23.89 9.05
CA GLY A 42 4.54 24.08 8.41
C GLY A 42 4.52 23.98 6.91
N MET A 43 3.40 23.60 6.33
CA MET A 43 3.30 23.57 4.89
C MET A 43 3.07 24.98 4.37
N THR A 44 3.89 25.41 3.40
CA THR A 44 3.74 26.72 2.84
C THR A 44 3.72 26.75 1.34
N CYS A 45 3.94 25.62 0.69
CA CYS A 45 3.99 25.59 -0.77
C CYS A 45 3.84 24.18 -1.29
N ASP A 46 3.84 24.05 -2.61
CA ASP A 46 3.68 22.75 -3.25
C ASP A 46 4.80 21.79 -2.91
N HIS A 47 5.99 22.30 -2.70
CA HIS A 47 7.09 21.43 -2.34
C HIS A 47 6.84 20.74 -1.01
N CYS A 48 6.19 21.42 -0.11
CA CYS A 48 5.86 20.84 1.18
C CYS A 48 4.88 19.71 1.01
N GLU A 49 3.90 19.89 0.14
CA GLU A 49 2.94 18.83 -0.12
C GLU A 49 3.63 17.61 -0.68
N ALA A 50 4.53 17.82 -1.62
CA ALA A 50 5.23 16.69 -2.23
C ALA A 50 6.13 15.99 -1.23
N SER A 51 6.75 16.74 -0.34
CA SER A 51 7.62 16.17 0.66
C SER A 51 6.84 15.28 1.62
N ILE A 52 5.68 15.74 2.05
CA ILE A 52 4.84 14.95 2.94
C ILE A 52 4.39 13.68 2.23
N ALA A 53 3.93 13.80 1.00
CA ALA A 53 3.46 12.65 0.25
C ALA A 53 4.57 11.63 0.08
N THR A 54 5.78 12.08 -0.23
CA THR A 54 6.89 11.16 -0.40
C THR A 54 7.20 10.44 0.90
N GLY A 55 7.23 11.17 2.01
CA GLY A 55 7.55 10.54 3.28
C GLY A 55 6.52 9.54 3.73
N VAL A 56 5.25 9.88 3.56
CA VAL A 56 4.17 8.98 3.99
C VAL A 56 4.11 7.75 3.09
N ASN A 57 4.36 7.93 1.80
CA ASN A 57 4.30 6.80 0.89
C ASN A 57 5.41 5.78 1.12
N LEU A 58 6.42 6.12 1.89
CA LEU A 58 7.43 5.14 2.25
C LEU A 58 6.92 4.11 3.24
N LEU A 59 5.81 4.39 3.89
CA LEU A 59 5.25 3.44 4.84
C LEU A 59 4.45 2.37 4.11
N ALA A 60 4.52 1.15 4.62
CA ALA A 60 3.69 0.09 4.09
C ALA A 60 2.25 0.37 4.47
N GLY A 61 1.34 0.01 3.61
CA GLY A 61 -0.08 0.13 3.94
C GLY A 61 -0.73 1.44 3.59
N ILE A 62 0.00 2.37 2.99
CA ILE A 62 -0.59 3.63 2.58
C ILE A 62 -1.29 3.43 1.24
N ASP A 63 -2.58 3.70 1.22
CA ASP A 63 -3.34 3.59 -0.01
C ASP A 63 -3.28 4.89 -0.80
N SER A 64 -3.45 6.02 -0.11
CA SER A 64 -3.31 7.30 -0.78
C SER A 64 -3.00 8.37 0.25
N ILE A 65 -2.36 9.43 -0.22
CA ILE A 65 -2.03 10.57 0.62
C ILE A 65 -2.16 11.81 -0.25
N SER A 66 -2.80 12.82 0.28
CA SER A 66 -2.95 14.07 -0.43
C SER A 66 -2.80 15.21 0.57
N ALA A 67 -1.77 15.99 0.41
CA ALA A 67 -1.51 17.11 1.30
C ALA A 67 -1.93 18.40 0.62
N ASN A 68 -2.43 19.35 1.41
CA ASN A 68 -2.89 20.62 0.89
C ASN A 68 -2.36 21.72 1.79
N HIS A 69 -1.48 22.54 1.25
CA HIS A 69 -0.86 23.57 2.08
C HIS A 69 -1.80 24.73 2.34
N GLU A 70 -2.80 24.92 1.51
CA GLU A 70 -3.73 26.01 1.73
C GLU A 70 -4.62 25.76 2.93
N ASP A 71 -4.97 24.50 3.16
CA ASP A 71 -5.78 24.15 4.29
C ASP A 71 -4.97 23.66 5.45
N SER A 72 -3.69 23.48 5.27
CA SER A 72 -2.81 22.90 6.27
C SER A 72 -3.30 21.52 6.70
N THR A 73 -3.75 20.73 5.73
CA THR A 73 -4.27 19.40 6.03
C THR A 73 -3.61 18.37 5.13
N ALA A 74 -3.63 17.14 5.57
CA ALA A 74 -3.20 16.01 4.78
C ALA A 74 -4.25 14.92 4.93
N PHE A 75 -4.81 14.50 3.79
CA PHE A 75 -5.75 13.42 3.78
C PHE A 75 -4.98 12.12 3.52
N VAL A 76 -5.19 11.12 4.35
CA VAL A 76 -4.50 9.87 4.19
C VAL A 76 -5.49 8.72 4.29
N ARG A 77 -5.31 7.73 3.43
CA ARG A 77 -6.07 6.50 3.50
C ARG A 77 -5.05 5.38 3.66
N PHE A 78 -5.20 4.59 4.66
CA PHE A 78 -4.21 3.57 4.97
C PHE A 78 -4.86 2.32 5.52
N ASP A 79 -4.10 1.22 5.41
CA ASP A 79 -4.54 -0.06 5.92
C ASP A 79 -4.11 -0.15 7.37
N SER A 80 -5.07 -0.16 8.28
CA SER A 80 -4.78 -0.16 9.69
C SER A 80 -4.15 -1.44 10.17
N ASN A 81 -4.12 -2.47 9.34
CA ASN A 81 -3.40 -3.68 9.69
C ASN A 81 -1.91 -3.55 9.43
N LYS A 82 -1.48 -2.54 8.69
CA LYS A 82 -0.08 -2.42 8.32
C LYS A 82 0.58 -1.18 8.90
N THR A 83 -0.18 -0.14 9.16
CA THR A 83 0.40 1.07 9.72
C THR A 83 -0.64 1.72 10.61
N ASN A 84 -0.29 2.82 11.25
CA ASN A 84 -1.21 3.50 12.12
C ASN A 84 -0.91 4.99 12.10
N LEU A 85 -1.76 5.76 12.78
CA LEU A 85 -1.63 7.19 12.77
C LEU A 85 -0.31 7.65 13.36
N LYS A 86 0.18 6.95 14.36
CA LYS A 86 1.43 7.35 14.96
C LYS A 86 2.58 7.27 13.98
N GLU A 87 2.64 6.20 13.19
CA GLU A 87 3.70 6.05 12.21
C GLU A 87 3.59 7.08 11.11
N ILE A 88 2.36 7.37 10.71
CA ILE A 88 2.15 8.39 9.68
C ILE A 88 2.58 9.75 10.20
N SER A 89 2.24 10.07 11.42
CA SER A 89 2.64 11.35 12.00
C SER A 89 4.15 11.46 12.13
N GLU A 90 4.80 10.37 12.48
CA GLU A 90 6.25 10.38 12.57
C GLU A 90 6.90 10.56 11.21
N ALA A 91 6.34 9.95 10.19
CA ALA A 91 6.87 10.13 8.85
C ALA A 91 6.77 11.58 8.41
N ILE A 92 5.68 12.24 8.75
CA ILE A 92 5.50 13.63 8.42
C ILE A 92 6.47 14.49 9.23
N ALA A 93 6.65 14.15 10.50
CA ALA A 93 7.55 14.91 11.35
C ALA A 93 8.99 14.83 10.87
N GLN A 94 9.37 13.70 10.30
CA GLN A 94 10.71 13.56 9.77
C GLN A 94 10.98 14.46 8.60
N ARG A 95 9.92 14.95 7.96
CA ARG A 95 10.06 15.87 6.87
C ARG A 95 10.06 17.33 7.34
N GLY A 96 9.97 17.54 8.65
CA GLY A 96 10.01 18.89 9.18
C GLY A 96 8.67 19.53 9.46
N PHE A 97 7.60 18.75 9.44
CA PHE A 97 6.28 19.29 9.68
C PHE A 97 5.72 18.77 10.99
N VAL A 98 4.64 19.37 11.44
CA VAL A 98 4.03 19.00 12.72
C VAL A 98 2.59 18.59 12.48
N VAL A 99 2.24 17.41 12.96
CA VAL A 99 0.86 16.95 12.89
C VAL A 99 0.19 17.28 14.21
N LYS A 100 -0.96 17.93 14.10
CA LYS A 100 -1.71 18.32 15.30
C LYS A 100 -2.77 17.33 15.67
#